data_5037ca9ecddd9e98d783f8f1623e4ff9
#
_entry.id   5037ca9ecddd9e98d783f8f1623e4ff9
#
_cell.length_a   1.000
_cell.length_b   1.000
_cell.length_c   1.000
_cell.angle_alpha   90.00
_cell.angle_beta   90.00
_cell.angle_gamma   90.00
#
_symmetry.space_group_name_H-M   'P 1'
#
loop_
_entity.id
_entity.type
_entity.pdbx_description
1 polymer ?
#
loop_
_entity_poly.entity_id
_entity_poly.type
_entity_poly.pdbx_seq_one_letter_code
_entity_poly.pdbx_strand_id
1 'polypeptide(L)'
;MAEEKKKLVEIKGLDITFNKGRSNETKAVQNATFDIYEGETFGLVGESGSGKTTIGRTIMKLYEPSAGEVLFDGKDIAKLKKRGELSDFRQAVQMIFQDPQASLNLRMKVKDIVAEGIDVNHLAASDEDRSKRVEDLLETVGLNRAHSNRYPHE
;
A
#
# COMPACT_ATOMS: atom_id res chain seq x y z
N MET A 1 -18.79 -28.98 5.29
CA MET A 1 -19.01 -27.62 5.81
C MET A 1 -18.08 -26.73 5.02
N ALA A 2 -18.57 -25.70 4.33
CA ALA A 2 -17.70 -24.74 3.65
C ALA A 2 -16.90 -24.01 4.74
N GLU A 3 -15.57 -23.99 4.64
CA GLU A 3 -14.72 -23.17 5.50
C GLU A 3 -15.16 -21.70 5.31
N GLU A 4 -15.54 -21.07 6.40
CA GLU A 4 -15.92 -19.66 6.41
C GLU A 4 -14.65 -18.86 6.10
N LYS A 5 -14.57 -18.27 4.89
CA LYS A 5 -13.38 -17.52 4.47
C LYS A 5 -13.19 -16.33 5.40
N LYS A 6 -11.99 -16.16 5.91
CA LYS A 6 -11.62 -15.04 6.79
C LYS A 6 -11.65 -13.74 6.01
N LYS A 7 -12.38 -12.73 6.53
CA LYS A 7 -12.34 -11.37 5.99
C LYS A 7 -11.01 -10.71 6.34
N LEU A 8 -10.28 -10.28 5.33
CA LEU A 8 -9.00 -9.58 5.49
C LEU A 8 -9.19 -8.07 5.52
N VAL A 9 -10.02 -7.53 4.62
CA VAL A 9 -10.37 -6.11 4.60
C VAL A 9 -11.89 -5.99 4.64
N GLU A 10 -12.43 -5.15 5.53
CA GLU A 10 -13.84 -4.84 5.59
C GLU A 10 -14.01 -3.33 5.43
N ILE A 11 -14.81 -2.91 4.47
CA ILE A 11 -15.18 -1.51 4.25
C ILE A 11 -16.67 -1.37 4.54
N LYS A 12 -17.02 -0.49 5.50
CA LYS A 12 -18.38 -0.33 6.02
C LYS A 12 -18.83 1.12 5.93
N GLY A 13 -19.72 1.42 4.99
CA GLY A 13 -20.31 2.74 4.84
C GLY A 13 -19.27 3.84 4.63
N LEU A 14 -18.20 3.57 3.88
CA LEU A 14 -17.09 4.48 3.71
C LEU A 14 -17.48 5.71 2.90
N ASP A 15 -17.31 6.88 3.50
CA ASP A 15 -17.37 8.17 2.83
C ASP A 15 -16.00 8.86 2.82
N ILE A 16 -15.64 9.43 1.68
CA ILE A 16 -14.45 10.30 1.55
C ILE A 16 -14.87 11.62 0.91
N THR A 17 -14.73 12.70 1.66
CA THR A 17 -15.03 14.05 1.21
C THR A 17 -13.77 14.90 1.36
N PHE A 18 -13.28 15.43 0.26
CA PHE A 18 -12.16 16.39 0.25
C PHE A 18 -12.69 17.81 0.40
N ASN A 19 -11.90 18.67 1.04
CA ASN A 19 -12.19 20.11 1.24
C ASN A 19 -13.57 20.36 1.90
N LYS A 20 -13.95 19.51 2.84
CA LYS A 20 -15.24 19.60 3.54
C LYS A 20 -15.51 21.01 4.08
N GLY A 21 -16.69 21.55 3.76
CA GLY A 21 -17.11 22.90 4.16
C GLY A 21 -16.49 24.04 3.36
N ARG A 22 -15.78 23.76 2.26
CA ARG A 22 -15.25 24.78 1.33
C ARG A 22 -16.02 24.80 0.02
N SER A 23 -15.87 25.86 -0.77
CA SER A 23 -16.52 26.01 -2.07
C SER A 23 -16.16 24.92 -3.09
N ASN A 24 -15.02 24.26 -2.90
CA ASN A 24 -14.53 23.16 -3.74
C ASN A 24 -14.64 21.78 -3.05
N GLU A 25 -15.66 21.62 -2.23
CA GLU A 25 -15.97 20.33 -1.58
C GLU A 25 -16.22 19.26 -2.65
N THR A 26 -15.56 18.10 -2.50
CA THR A 26 -15.69 16.98 -3.42
C THR A 26 -15.95 15.69 -2.66
N LYS A 27 -17.10 15.07 -2.89
CA LYS A 27 -17.47 13.75 -2.37
C LYS A 27 -16.89 12.69 -3.31
N ALA A 28 -15.71 12.19 -2.99
CA ALA A 28 -14.99 11.24 -3.84
C ALA A 28 -15.47 9.80 -3.67
N VAL A 29 -15.96 9.43 -2.50
CA VAL A 29 -16.55 8.12 -2.19
C VAL A 29 -17.78 8.34 -1.34
N GLN A 30 -18.87 7.62 -1.62
CA GLN A 30 -20.11 7.72 -0.90
C GLN A 30 -20.64 6.32 -0.56
N ASN A 31 -20.76 6.03 0.74
CA ASN A 31 -21.34 4.81 1.31
C ASN A 31 -20.82 3.50 0.69
N ALA A 32 -19.49 3.41 0.44
CA ALA A 32 -18.92 2.19 -0.10
C ALA A 32 -18.89 1.10 0.99
N THR A 33 -19.39 -0.09 0.63
CA THR A 33 -19.43 -1.24 1.55
C THR A 33 -19.09 -2.51 0.77
N PHE A 34 -18.00 -3.19 1.15
CA PHE A 34 -17.61 -4.49 0.60
C PHE A 34 -16.52 -5.13 1.47
N ASP A 35 -16.31 -6.42 1.29
CA ASP A 35 -15.30 -7.19 1.99
C ASP A 35 -14.31 -7.77 0.99
N ILE A 36 -13.05 -7.94 1.41
CA ILE A 36 -12.02 -8.69 0.69
C ILE A 36 -11.56 -9.82 1.61
N TYR A 37 -11.58 -11.05 1.09
CA TYR A 37 -11.24 -12.23 1.87
C TYR A 37 -9.78 -12.62 1.71
N GLU A 38 -9.25 -13.33 2.69
CA GLU A 38 -7.88 -13.85 2.64
C GLU A 38 -7.69 -14.77 1.43
N GLY A 39 -6.59 -14.56 0.68
CA GLY A 39 -6.29 -15.30 -0.54
C GLY A 39 -7.14 -14.93 -1.76
N GLU A 40 -7.97 -13.88 -1.69
CA GLU A 40 -8.83 -13.44 -2.78
C GLU A 40 -8.11 -12.41 -3.68
N THR A 41 -8.42 -12.45 -4.97
CA THR A 41 -8.16 -11.35 -5.90
C THR A 41 -9.45 -10.58 -6.12
N PHE A 42 -9.54 -9.38 -5.54
CA PHE A 42 -10.72 -8.51 -5.64
C PHE A 42 -10.52 -7.42 -6.71
N GLY A 43 -11.44 -7.33 -7.65
CA GLY A 43 -11.44 -6.34 -8.73
C GLY A 43 -12.37 -5.17 -8.44
N LEU A 44 -11.83 -3.95 -8.29
CA LEU A 44 -12.61 -2.73 -8.18
C LEU A 44 -12.68 -2.02 -9.53
N VAL A 45 -13.85 -2.03 -10.18
CA VAL A 45 -14.09 -1.47 -11.51
C VAL A 45 -14.97 -0.23 -11.46
N GLY A 46 -14.84 0.64 -12.45
CA GLY A 46 -15.63 1.87 -12.58
C GLY A 46 -14.94 2.88 -13.51
N GLU A 47 -15.63 3.93 -13.85
CA GLU A 47 -15.14 5.01 -14.73
C GLU A 47 -13.98 5.80 -14.08
N SER A 48 -13.27 6.60 -14.90
CA SER A 48 -12.27 7.52 -14.36
C SER A 48 -12.94 8.53 -13.43
N GLY A 49 -12.33 8.78 -12.26
CA GLY A 49 -12.90 9.66 -11.24
C GLY A 49 -13.95 9.02 -10.32
N SER A 50 -14.30 7.74 -10.48
CA SER A 50 -15.30 7.06 -9.64
C SER A 50 -14.84 6.73 -8.20
N GLY A 51 -13.67 7.18 -7.77
CA GLY A 51 -13.18 6.99 -6.40
C GLY A 51 -12.33 5.73 -6.16
N LYS A 52 -12.06 4.88 -7.16
CA LYS A 52 -11.26 3.64 -6.99
C LYS A 52 -9.91 3.87 -6.33
N THR A 53 -9.14 4.81 -6.86
CA THR A 53 -7.83 5.18 -6.32
C THR A 53 -7.95 5.77 -4.92
N THR A 54 -9.01 6.51 -4.65
CA THR A 54 -9.29 7.08 -3.33
C THR A 54 -9.56 5.98 -2.31
N ILE A 55 -10.37 4.98 -2.65
CA ILE A 55 -10.60 3.80 -1.81
C ILE A 55 -9.29 3.07 -1.53
N GLY A 56 -8.50 2.75 -2.56
CA GLY A 56 -7.20 2.09 -2.39
C GLY A 56 -6.26 2.87 -1.48
N ARG A 57 -6.16 4.19 -1.65
CA ARG A 57 -5.35 5.05 -0.77
C ARG A 57 -5.88 5.14 0.65
N THR A 58 -7.19 5.02 0.84
CA THR A 58 -7.80 4.96 2.18
C THR A 58 -7.49 3.63 2.87
N ILE A 59 -7.55 2.50 2.15
CA ILE A 59 -7.11 1.19 2.67
C ILE A 59 -5.64 1.26 3.11
N MET A 60 -4.79 1.97 2.36
CA MET A 60 -3.37 2.20 2.70
C MET A 60 -3.17 3.19 3.85
N LYS A 61 -4.25 3.72 4.45
CA LYS A 61 -4.20 4.79 5.47
C LYS A 61 -3.44 6.05 5.01
N LEU A 62 -3.51 6.35 3.71
CA LEU A 62 -3.03 7.62 3.14
C LEU A 62 -4.09 8.71 3.20
N TYR A 63 -5.37 8.32 3.25
CA TYR A 63 -6.52 9.20 3.49
C TYR A 63 -7.30 8.71 4.70
N GLU A 64 -7.84 9.66 5.46
CA GLU A 64 -8.72 9.35 6.58
C GLU A 64 -10.18 9.32 6.09
N PRO A 65 -10.99 8.34 6.53
CA PRO A 65 -12.42 8.33 6.29
C PRO A 65 -13.12 9.60 6.78
N SER A 66 -14.04 10.15 5.98
CA SER A 66 -14.94 11.23 6.44
C SER A 66 -16.10 10.67 7.25
N ALA A 67 -16.52 9.43 6.97
CA ALA A 67 -17.44 8.60 7.73
C ALA A 67 -17.26 7.14 7.36
N GLY A 68 -17.81 6.23 8.14
CA GLY A 68 -17.68 4.79 7.97
C GLY A 68 -16.38 4.25 8.56
N GLU A 69 -16.07 2.98 8.28
CA GLU A 69 -14.96 2.26 8.86
C GLU A 69 -14.20 1.45 7.78
N VAL A 70 -12.89 1.35 7.94
CA VAL A 70 -12.04 0.41 7.20
C VAL A 70 -11.32 -0.47 8.22
N LEU A 71 -11.62 -1.76 8.20
CA LEU A 71 -10.97 -2.74 9.07
C LEU A 71 -9.96 -3.56 8.26
N PHE A 72 -8.79 -3.79 8.83
CA PHE A 72 -7.78 -4.71 8.34
C PHE A 72 -7.53 -5.78 9.42
N ASP A 73 -7.75 -7.04 9.07
CA ASP A 73 -7.68 -8.17 10.01
C ASP A 73 -8.48 -7.89 11.31
N GLY A 74 -9.71 -7.38 11.14
CA GLY A 74 -10.63 -7.02 12.23
C GLY A 74 -10.27 -5.76 13.02
N LYS A 75 -9.17 -5.06 12.70
CA LYS A 75 -8.73 -3.84 13.38
C LYS A 75 -9.04 -2.61 12.55
N ASP A 76 -9.70 -1.63 13.14
CA ASP A 76 -9.96 -0.34 12.51
C ASP A 76 -8.65 0.41 12.26
N ILE A 77 -8.31 0.61 10.98
CA ILE A 77 -7.06 1.27 10.59
C ILE A 77 -7.00 2.73 11.04
N ALA A 78 -8.13 3.42 11.21
CA ALA A 78 -8.17 4.79 11.70
C ALA A 78 -7.67 4.87 13.16
N LYS A 79 -7.85 3.81 13.94
CA LYS A 79 -7.44 3.72 15.34
C LYS A 79 -5.99 3.31 15.55
N LEU A 80 -5.29 2.85 14.50
CA LEU A 80 -3.86 2.52 14.58
C LEU A 80 -3.03 3.79 14.78
N LYS A 81 -2.51 4.00 15.98
CA LYS A 81 -1.72 5.19 16.35
C LYS A 81 -0.34 4.84 16.91
N LYS A 82 -0.17 3.66 17.49
CA LYS A 82 1.11 3.23 18.04
C LYS A 82 2.09 2.90 16.93
N ARG A 83 3.36 3.30 17.10
CA ARG A 83 4.41 3.13 16.10
C ARG A 83 4.55 1.66 15.66
N GLY A 84 4.48 0.68 16.60
CA GLY A 84 4.53 -0.75 16.27
C GLY A 84 3.36 -1.18 15.41
N GLU A 85 2.12 -0.87 15.81
CA GLU A 85 0.90 -1.23 15.05
C GLU A 85 0.92 -0.66 13.63
N LEU A 86 1.39 0.59 13.47
CA LEU A 86 1.54 1.23 12.17
C LEU A 86 2.64 0.58 11.33
N SER A 87 3.75 0.16 11.95
CA SER A 87 4.83 -0.55 11.27
C SER A 87 4.34 -1.90 10.75
N ASP A 88 3.70 -2.69 11.60
CA ASP A 88 3.15 -4.01 11.25
C ASP A 88 2.12 -3.89 10.12
N PHE A 89 1.21 -2.93 10.22
CA PHE A 89 0.22 -2.65 9.18
C PHE A 89 0.88 -2.28 7.84
N ARG A 90 1.87 -1.38 7.84
CA ARG A 90 2.57 -0.95 6.62
C ARG A 90 3.40 -2.05 5.97
N GLN A 91 3.91 -3.00 6.77
CA GLN A 91 4.57 -4.19 6.23
C GLN A 91 3.57 -5.17 5.61
N ALA A 92 2.38 -5.31 6.20
CA ALA A 92 1.35 -6.23 5.73
C ALA A 92 0.60 -5.71 4.49
N VAL A 93 0.47 -4.39 4.32
CA VAL A 93 -0.29 -3.76 3.24
C VAL A 93 0.64 -2.92 2.37
N GLN A 94 0.77 -3.31 1.10
CA GLN A 94 1.66 -2.67 0.14
C GLN A 94 0.88 -2.18 -1.08
N MET A 95 1.38 -1.12 -1.74
CA MET A 95 0.76 -0.52 -2.92
C MET A 95 1.75 -0.48 -4.08
N ILE A 96 1.30 -0.93 -5.25
CA ILE A 96 2.00 -0.69 -6.52
C ILE A 96 1.33 0.50 -7.19
N PHE A 97 2.11 1.55 -7.46
CA PHE A 97 1.59 2.76 -8.11
C PHE A 97 1.37 2.54 -9.62
N GLN A 98 0.39 3.25 -10.16
CA GLN A 98 0.01 3.16 -11.57
C GLN A 98 1.15 3.64 -12.50
N ASP A 99 1.93 4.61 -12.08
CA ASP A 99 3.12 5.11 -12.78
C ASP A 99 4.38 4.76 -11.97
N PRO A 100 5.09 3.67 -12.31
CA PRO A 100 6.31 3.27 -11.62
C PRO A 100 7.44 4.29 -11.77
N GLN A 101 7.54 4.96 -12.91
CA GLN A 101 8.64 5.92 -13.15
C GLN A 101 8.48 7.17 -12.30
N ALA A 102 7.26 7.70 -12.16
CA ALA A 102 6.98 8.84 -11.29
C ALA A 102 7.13 8.52 -9.80
N SER A 103 7.09 7.24 -9.42
CA SER A 103 7.23 6.80 -8.03
C SER A 103 8.67 6.55 -7.59
N LEU A 104 9.62 6.46 -8.53
CA LEU A 104 11.04 6.20 -8.25
C LEU A 104 11.85 7.49 -8.19
N ASN A 105 12.79 7.56 -7.25
CA ASN A 105 13.80 8.62 -7.24
C ASN A 105 14.90 8.30 -8.27
N LEU A 106 14.83 8.96 -9.44
CA LEU A 106 15.76 8.72 -10.55
C LEU A 106 17.23 9.11 -10.24
N ARG A 107 17.50 9.77 -9.10
CA ARG A 107 18.86 10.11 -8.64
C ARG A 107 19.45 9.08 -7.70
N MET A 108 18.68 8.08 -7.31
CA MET A 108 19.14 6.96 -6.47
C MET A 108 19.46 5.75 -7.34
N LYS A 109 20.45 4.95 -6.91
CA LYS A 109 20.72 3.67 -7.54
C LYS A 109 19.62 2.66 -7.22
N VAL A 110 19.40 1.70 -8.09
CA VAL A 110 18.41 0.64 -7.90
C VAL A 110 18.58 -0.05 -6.55
N LYS A 111 19.82 -0.37 -6.15
CA LYS A 111 20.11 -0.99 -4.85
C LYS A 111 19.60 -0.18 -3.66
N ASP A 112 19.70 1.16 -3.72
CA ASP A 112 19.31 2.02 -2.61
C ASP A 112 17.79 2.18 -2.56
N ILE A 113 17.12 2.19 -3.72
CA ILE A 113 15.66 2.21 -3.81
C ILE A 113 15.07 0.89 -3.28
N VAL A 114 15.60 -0.25 -3.70
CA VAL A 114 15.14 -1.57 -3.25
C VAL A 114 15.42 -1.78 -1.76
N ALA A 115 16.54 -1.29 -1.28
CA ALA A 115 16.94 -1.43 0.11
C ALA A 115 16.15 -0.53 1.07
N GLU A 116 15.45 0.51 0.60
CA GLU A 116 14.70 1.43 1.47
C GLU A 116 13.74 0.70 2.42
N GLY A 117 13.00 -0.29 1.90
CA GLY A 117 12.11 -1.12 2.72
C GLY A 117 12.88 -2.01 3.73
N ILE A 118 14.06 -2.48 3.37
CA ILE A 118 14.94 -3.27 4.25
C ILE A 118 15.46 -2.38 5.39
N ASP A 119 15.92 -1.19 5.05
CA ASP A 119 16.54 -0.23 5.98
C ASP A 119 15.52 0.32 6.98
N VAL A 120 14.35 0.76 6.50
CA VAL A 120 13.26 1.32 7.34
C VAL A 120 12.72 0.29 8.33
N ASN A 121 12.68 -0.98 7.95
CA ASN A 121 12.16 -2.06 8.78
C ASN A 121 13.27 -2.82 9.53
N HIS A 122 14.52 -2.38 9.43
CA HIS A 122 15.68 -3.00 10.10
C HIS A 122 15.80 -4.51 9.81
N LEU A 123 15.62 -4.90 8.55
CA LEU A 123 15.58 -6.30 8.14
C LEU A 123 16.97 -6.88 7.82
N ALA A 124 18.01 -6.08 7.73
CA ALA A 124 19.37 -6.52 7.48
C ALA A 124 20.23 -6.47 8.74
N ALA A 125 21.07 -7.49 8.93
CA ALA A 125 21.97 -7.61 10.08
C ALA A 125 23.33 -6.91 9.83
N SER A 126 23.72 -6.74 8.57
CA SER A 126 24.96 -6.07 8.12
C SER A 126 24.79 -5.51 6.70
N ASP A 127 25.78 -4.72 6.25
CA ASP A 127 25.80 -4.19 4.88
C ASP A 127 25.93 -5.31 3.82
N GLU A 128 26.61 -6.40 4.15
CA GLU A 128 26.70 -7.56 3.29
C GLU A 128 25.34 -8.27 3.19
N ASP A 129 24.63 -8.48 4.33
CA ASP A 129 23.28 -9.05 4.33
C ASP A 129 22.29 -8.16 3.58
N ARG A 130 22.38 -6.83 3.76
CA ARG A 130 21.60 -5.84 3.00
C ARG A 130 21.80 -5.99 1.48
N SER A 131 23.06 -6.04 1.05
CA SER A 131 23.41 -6.15 -0.36
C SER A 131 22.92 -7.46 -0.95
N LYS A 132 23.11 -8.57 -0.25
CA LYS A 132 22.62 -9.89 -0.66
C LYS A 132 21.10 -9.92 -0.81
N ARG A 133 20.37 -9.38 0.15
CA ARG A 133 18.87 -9.31 0.08
C ARG A 133 18.41 -8.50 -1.13
N VAL A 134 19.06 -7.38 -1.43
CA VAL A 134 18.76 -6.58 -2.62
C VAL A 134 18.97 -7.39 -3.91
N GLU A 135 20.09 -8.11 -4.00
CA GLU A 135 20.41 -8.96 -5.15
C GLU A 135 19.38 -10.09 -5.31
N ASP A 136 19.03 -10.77 -4.22
CA ASP A 136 18.04 -11.84 -4.21
C ASP A 136 16.64 -11.33 -4.62
N LEU A 137 16.25 -10.12 -4.18
CA LEU A 137 15.01 -9.49 -4.60
C LEU A 137 15.00 -9.15 -6.09
N LEU A 138 16.12 -8.63 -6.63
CA LEU A 138 16.24 -8.36 -8.07
C LEU A 138 16.11 -9.65 -8.89
N GLU A 139 16.77 -10.73 -8.48
CA GLU A 139 16.67 -12.04 -9.13
C GLU A 139 15.25 -12.60 -9.07
N THR A 140 14.54 -12.42 -7.95
CA THR A 140 13.16 -12.87 -7.80
C THR A 140 12.22 -12.27 -8.85
N VAL A 141 12.49 -11.03 -9.29
CA VAL A 141 11.71 -10.37 -10.34
C VAL A 141 12.33 -10.49 -11.73
N GLY A 142 13.34 -11.37 -11.91
CA GLY A 142 13.98 -11.66 -13.20
C GLY A 142 15.03 -10.63 -13.63
N LEU A 143 15.49 -9.75 -12.73
CA LEU A 143 16.56 -8.81 -12.99
C LEU A 143 17.92 -9.42 -12.61
N ASN A 144 19.00 -8.94 -13.27
CA ASN A 144 20.36 -9.36 -12.96
C ASN A 144 20.91 -8.54 -11.78
N ARG A 145 21.75 -9.16 -10.93
CA ARG A 145 22.46 -8.51 -9.81
C ARG A 145 23.24 -7.25 -10.25
N ALA A 146 23.78 -7.25 -11.46
CA ALA A 146 24.48 -6.09 -12.02
C ALA A 146 23.60 -4.84 -12.14
N HIS A 147 22.25 -5.00 -12.21
CA HIS A 147 21.32 -3.88 -12.24
C HIS A 147 21.28 -3.11 -10.92
N SER A 148 21.72 -3.69 -9.81
CA SER A 148 21.77 -3.04 -8.49
C SER A 148 22.52 -1.70 -8.50
N ASN A 149 23.57 -1.59 -9.30
CA ASN A 149 24.42 -0.40 -9.39
C ASN A 149 23.97 0.62 -10.46
N ARG A 150 22.91 0.32 -11.23
CA ARG A 150 22.35 1.23 -12.23
C ARG A 150 21.36 2.21 -11.61
N TYR A 151 21.06 3.24 -12.38
CA TYR A 151 19.94 4.14 -12.09
C TYR A 151 18.66 3.65 -12.77
N PRO A 152 17.45 4.04 -12.29
CA PRO A 152 16.19 3.56 -12.87
C PRO A 152 16.00 3.88 -14.35
N HIS A 153 16.67 4.90 -14.88
CA HIS A 153 16.59 5.31 -16.29
C HIS A 153 17.61 4.60 -17.20
N GLU A 154 18.48 3.79 -16.67
CA GLU A 154 19.47 3.00 -17.42
C GLU A 154 18.93 1.59 -17.75
#